data_1a5932386f56a3f0fc584fd9c2bfa5fd
#
_entry.id   1a5932386f56a3f0fc584fd9c2bfa5fd
#
_cell.length_a   1.000
_cell.length_b   1.000
_cell.length_c   1.000
_cell.angle_alpha   90.00
_cell.angle_beta   90.00
_cell.angle_gamma   90.00
#
_symmetry.space_group_name_H-M   'P 1'
#
loop_
_entity.id
_entity.type
_entity.pdbx_description
1 polymer ?
#
loop_
_entity_poly.entity_id
_entity_poly.type
_entity_poly.pdbx_seq_one_letter_code
_entity_poly.pdbx_strand_id
1 'polypeptide(L)'
;MSKTVEFFNGLNERAGNGEFASQAGHVFQFVIEGAGTWTLDLKDGNSVTNESTSSADCTIETDSATFEAMLEDPMVAMNAFMSGTLKADNLTLAMQLQQFLG
;
A
#
# COMPACT_ATOMS: atom_id res chain seq x y z
N MET A 1 14.64 -9.52 8.89
CA MET A 1 13.30 -8.95 8.70
C MET A 1 13.14 -8.48 7.26
N SER A 2 11.97 -8.57 6.71
CA SER A 2 11.76 -8.16 5.32
C SER A 2 11.54 -6.66 5.23
N LYS A 3 11.99 -6.07 4.13
CA LYS A 3 11.75 -4.65 3.87
C LYS A 3 10.26 -4.35 3.78
N THR A 4 9.47 -5.31 3.32
CA THR A 4 8.01 -5.17 3.23
C THR A 4 7.40 -4.96 4.62
N VAL A 5 7.77 -5.78 5.60
CA VAL A 5 7.25 -5.65 6.96
C VAL A 5 7.69 -4.32 7.57
N GLU A 6 8.95 -3.96 7.40
CA GLU A 6 9.46 -2.69 7.91
C GLU A 6 8.74 -1.50 7.31
N PHE A 7 8.44 -1.57 6.01
CA PHE A 7 7.70 -0.52 5.34
C PHE A 7 6.30 -0.32 5.96
N PHE A 8 5.57 -1.42 6.18
CA PHE A 8 4.22 -1.31 6.74
C PHE A 8 4.23 -0.89 8.21
N ASN A 9 5.26 -1.24 8.96
CA ASN A 9 5.41 -0.74 10.33
C ASN A 9 5.62 0.78 10.31
N GLY A 10 6.46 1.28 9.41
CA GLY A 10 6.66 2.72 9.25
C GLY A 10 5.42 3.42 8.75
N LEU A 11 4.68 2.77 7.84
CA LEU A 11 3.44 3.33 7.32
C LEU A 11 2.39 3.48 8.43
N ASN A 12 2.34 2.52 9.36
CA ASN A 12 1.45 2.60 10.49
C ASN A 12 1.74 3.84 11.35
N GLU A 13 3.00 4.14 11.60
CA GLU A 13 3.39 5.33 12.36
C GLU A 13 3.01 6.60 11.61
N ARG A 14 3.25 6.66 10.31
CA ARG A 14 2.91 7.81 9.49
C ARG A 14 1.41 8.06 9.47
N ALA A 15 0.62 6.99 9.35
CA ALA A 15 -0.84 7.11 9.38
C ALA A 15 -1.32 7.66 10.72
N GLY A 16 -0.74 7.18 11.83
CA GLY A 16 -1.07 7.67 13.16
C GLY A 16 -0.69 9.13 13.39
N ASN A 17 0.30 9.62 12.65
CA ASN A 17 0.72 11.02 12.72
C ASN A 17 -0.13 11.96 11.85
N GLY A 18 -1.08 11.42 11.10
CA GLY A 18 -1.95 12.22 10.24
C GLY A 18 -1.36 12.62 8.90
N GLU A 19 -0.28 11.99 8.47
CA GLU A 19 0.36 12.32 7.19
C GLU A 19 -0.55 12.02 5.99
N PHE A 20 -1.52 11.13 6.15
CA PHE A 20 -2.43 10.76 5.08
C PHE A 20 -3.81 11.41 5.23
N ALA A 21 -3.89 12.56 5.89
CA ALA A 21 -5.16 13.22 6.15
C ALA A 21 -5.96 13.52 4.87
N SER A 22 -5.28 13.79 3.76
CA SER A 22 -5.95 14.03 2.47
C SER A 22 -6.60 12.77 1.90
N GLN A 23 -6.25 11.59 2.42
CA GLN A 23 -6.85 10.31 2.03
C GLN A 23 -7.82 9.79 3.09
N ALA A 24 -8.17 10.63 4.07
CA ALA A 24 -9.08 10.24 5.14
C ALA A 24 -10.41 9.75 4.58
N GLY A 25 -10.95 8.68 5.17
CA GLY A 25 -12.19 8.09 4.73
C GLY A 25 -12.03 6.93 3.75
N HIS A 26 -10.80 6.60 3.37
CA HIS A 26 -10.53 5.48 2.46
C HIS A 26 -9.81 4.34 3.17
N VAL A 27 -10.02 3.13 2.67
CA VAL A 27 -9.35 1.92 3.15
C VAL A 27 -8.59 1.31 1.99
N PHE A 28 -7.29 1.11 2.16
CA PHE A 28 -6.41 0.51 1.15
C PHE A 28 -5.96 -0.86 1.64
N GLN A 29 -6.01 -1.84 0.74
CA GLN A 29 -5.53 -3.18 1.04
C GLN A 29 -4.36 -3.52 0.12
N PHE A 30 -3.29 -4.05 0.71
CA PHE A 30 -2.10 -4.46 -0.02
C PHE A 30 -1.96 -5.97 0.09
N VAL A 31 -2.06 -6.65 -1.03
CA VAL A 31 -1.84 -8.10 -1.11
C VAL A 31 -0.47 -8.32 -1.72
N ILE A 32 0.50 -8.68 -0.89
CA ILE A 32 1.89 -8.84 -1.30
C ILE A 32 2.21 -10.33 -1.30
N GLU A 33 2.23 -10.93 -2.47
CA GLU A 33 2.49 -12.35 -2.61
C GLU A 33 3.89 -12.69 -2.08
N GLY A 34 3.96 -13.66 -1.20
CA GLY A 34 5.20 -14.07 -0.55
C GLY A 34 5.48 -13.36 0.77
N ALA A 35 4.73 -12.32 1.10
CA ALA A 35 4.92 -11.56 2.34
C ALA A 35 3.67 -11.51 3.21
N GLY A 36 2.51 -11.26 2.62
CA GLY A 36 1.26 -11.22 3.36
C GLY A 36 0.32 -10.16 2.84
N THR A 37 -0.73 -9.89 3.64
CA THR A 37 -1.73 -8.87 3.31
C THR A 37 -1.77 -7.84 4.41
N TRP A 38 -1.84 -6.57 4.04
CA TRP A 38 -1.92 -5.45 4.99
C TRP A 38 -3.08 -4.55 4.61
N THR A 39 -3.73 -3.99 5.63
CA THR A 39 -4.81 -3.02 5.43
C THR A 39 -4.40 -1.69 6.04
N LEU A 40 -4.42 -0.66 5.22
CA LEU A 40 -4.21 0.73 5.66
C LEU A 40 -5.59 1.34 5.84
N ASP A 41 -6.02 1.51 7.08
CA ASP A 41 -7.34 2.02 7.41
C ASP A 41 -7.22 3.51 7.76
N LEU A 42 -7.70 4.36 6.87
CA LEU A 42 -7.74 5.81 7.07
C LEU A 42 -9.16 6.29 7.33
N LYS A 43 -10.10 5.35 7.53
CA LYS A 43 -11.49 5.67 7.78
C LYS A 43 -11.80 5.73 9.28
N ASP A 44 -11.34 4.74 10.03
CA ASP A 44 -11.72 4.62 11.44
C ASP A 44 -10.56 4.71 12.42
N GLY A 45 -9.34 4.40 12.02
CA GLY A 45 -8.26 4.27 12.99
C GLY A 45 -6.94 4.87 12.61
N ASN A 46 -6.78 5.26 11.34
CA ASN A 46 -5.50 5.74 10.83
C ASN A 46 -4.37 4.79 11.23
N SER A 47 -4.53 3.51 10.88
CA SER A 47 -3.59 2.48 11.27
C SER A 47 -3.40 1.45 10.17
N VAL A 48 -2.33 0.68 10.30
CA VAL A 48 -2.05 -0.44 9.40
C VAL A 48 -2.12 -1.73 10.20
N THR A 49 -2.87 -2.71 9.68
CA THR A 49 -2.94 -4.04 10.29
C THR A 49 -2.47 -5.08 9.29
N ASN A 50 -1.91 -6.17 9.79
CA ASN A 50 -1.47 -7.30 8.96
C ASN A 50 -2.63 -8.27 8.78
N GLU A 51 -3.72 -7.77 8.20
CA GLU A 51 -4.94 -8.53 8.00
C GLU A 51 -5.60 -8.14 6.69
N SER A 52 -6.42 -9.03 6.15
CA SER A 52 -7.23 -8.73 4.97
C SER A 52 -8.55 -8.09 5.38
N THR A 53 -9.17 -7.36 4.44
CA THR A 53 -10.48 -6.78 4.65
C THR A 53 -11.32 -6.95 3.38
N SER A 54 -12.63 -7.07 3.56
CA SER A 54 -13.57 -7.09 2.45
C SER A 54 -14.12 -5.70 2.13
N SER A 55 -13.71 -4.70 2.90
CA SER A 55 -14.25 -3.33 2.81
C SER A 55 -13.25 -2.34 2.20
N ALA A 56 -12.23 -2.82 1.50
CA ALA A 56 -11.23 -1.95 0.91
C ALA A 56 -11.81 -1.13 -0.24
N ASP A 57 -11.49 0.15 -0.27
CA ASP A 57 -11.83 1.02 -1.39
C ASP A 57 -10.87 0.82 -2.55
N CYS A 58 -9.65 0.39 -2.25
CA CYS A 58 -8.63 0.09 -3.24
C CYS A 58 -7.81 -1.11 -2.76
N THR A 59 -7.67 -2.11 -3.62
CA THR A 59 -6.81 -3.27 -3.35
C THR A 59 -5.64 -3.25 -4.32
N ILE A 60 -4.43 -3.29 -3.79
CA ILE A 60 -3.20 -3.27 -4.56
C ILE A 60 -2.54 -4.64 -4.41
N GLU A 61 -2.26 -5.29 -5.54
CA GLU A 61 -1.68 -6.62 -5.56
C GLU A 61 -0.36 -6.63 -6.31
N THR A 62 0.66 -7.22 -5.70
CA THR A 62 1.95 -7.44 -6.34
C THR A 62 2.70 -8.54 -5.57
N ASP A 63 3.90 -8.90 -6.01
CA ASP A 63 4.75 -9.84 -5.28
C ASP A 63 5.77 -9.07 -4.42
N SER A 64 6.38 -9.79 -3.46
CA SER A 64 7.30 -9.16 -2.51
C SER A 64 8.56 -8.61 -3.19
N ALA A 65 9.08 -9.29 -4.19
CA ALA A 65 10.28 -8.83 -4.89
C ALA A 65 10.00 -7.51 -5.63
N THR A 66 8.87 -7.43 -6.33
CA THR A 66 8.46 -6.21 -7.03
C THR A 66 8.18 -5.10 -6.04
N PHE A 67 7.49 -5.41 -4.95
CA PHE A 67 7.18 -4.40 -3.94
C PHE A 67 8.43 -3.79 -3.32
N GLU A 68 9.40 -4.63 -2.96
CA GLU A 68 10.65 -4.12 -2.39
C GLU A 68 11.45 -3.30 -3.38
N ALA A 69 11.44 -3.68 -4.66
CA ALA A 69 12.08 -2.88 -5.70
C ALA A 69 11.40 -1.52 -5.87
N MET A 70 10.07 -1.47 -5.74
CA MET A 70 9.31 -0.23 -5.80
C MET A 70 9.69 0.73 -4.66
N LEU A 71 10.02 0.19 -3.49
CA LEU A 71 10.42 1.02 -2.35
C LEU A 71 11.75 1.71 -2.57
N GLU A 72 12.63 1.11 -3.38
CA GLU A 72 13.94 1.67 -3.68
C GLU A 72 13.92 2.61 -4.89
N ASP A 73 13.02 2.34 -5.85
CA ASP A 73 12.95 3.10 -7.09
C ASP A 73 11.49 3.27 -7.52
N PRO A 74 10.95 4.50 -7.46
CA PRO A 74 9.56 4.74 -7.84
C PRO A 74 9.23 4.37 -9.29
N MET A 75 10.22 4.37 -10.19
CA MET A 75 10.01 3.99 -11.57
C MET A 75 9.62 2.52 -11.72
N VAL A 76 10.01 1.69 -10.77
CA VAL A 76 9.65 0.26 -10.78
C VAL A 76 8.14 0.10 -10.67
N ALA A 77 7.48 0.95 -9.89
CA ALA A 77 6.03 0.89 -9.73
C ALA A 77 5.31 1.08 -11.07
N MET A 78 5.74 2.08 -11.85
CA MET A 78 5.15 2.33 -13.16
C MET A 78 5.39 1.17 -14.11
N ASN A 79 6.62 0.66 -14.16
CA ASN A 79 6.96 -0.47 -15.01
C ASN A 79 6.19 -1.73 -14.62
N ALA A 80 6.06 -1.99 -13.33
CA ALA A 80 5.32 -3.14 -12.80
C ALA A 80 3.84 -3.05 -13.17
N PHE A 81 3.27 -1.85 -13.10
CA PHE A 81 1.88 -1.64 -13.48
C PHE A 81 1.66 -1.91 -14.96
N MET A 82 2.55 -1.41 -15.82
CA MET A 82 2.45 -1.61 -17.26
C MET A 82 2.65 -3.06 -17.67
N SER A 83 3.48 -3.79 -16.96
CA SER A 83 3.73 -5.22 -17.25
C SER A 83 2.69 -6.15 -16.64
N GLY A 84 1.80 -5.64 -15.78
CA GLY A 84 0.79 -6.44 -15.10
C GLY A 84 1.26 -7.12 -13.82
N THR A 85 2.47 -6.84 -13.38
CA THR A 85 3.01 -7.39 -12.13
C THR A 85 2.42 -6.67 -10.91
N LEU A 86 2.05 -5.41 -11.06
CA LEU A 86 1.36 -4.61 -10.05
C LEU A 86 -0.06 -4.34 -10.53
N LYS A 87 -1.04 -4.68 -9.69
CA LYS A 87 -2.46 -4.50 -10.01
C LYS A 87 -3.13 -3.65 -8.96
N ALA A 88 -4.10 -2.85 -9.39
CA ALA A 88 -4.92 -2.05 -8.49
C ALA A 88 -6.34 -2.01 -9.04
N ASP A 89 -7.33 -2.29 -8.18
CA ASP A 89 -8.73 -2.30 -8.61
C ASP A 89 -9.32 -0.89 -8.69
N ASN A 90 -8.72 0.06 -7.99
CA ASN A 90 -9.10 1.48 -8.08
C ASN A 90 -7.84 2.30 -8.37
N LEU A 91 -7.58 2.51 -9.65
CA LEU A 91 -6.36 3.16 -10.09
C LEU A 91 -6.24 4.59 -9.59
N THR A 92 -7.35 5.33 -9.53
CA THR A 92 -7.34 6.70 -9.07
C THR A 92 -6.84 6.81 -7.63
N LEU A 93 -7.38 5.97 -6.75
CA LEU A 93 -6.97 5.96 -5.35
C LEU A 93 -5.53 5.47 -5.20
N ALA A 94 -5.14 4.45 -5.99
CA ALA A 94 -3.78 3.93 -5.95
C ALA A 94 -2.76 5.00 -6.33
N MET A 95 -3.05 5.79 -7.35
CA MET A 95 -2.17 6.88 -7.78
C MET A 95 -2.08 7.98 -6.73
N GLN A 96 -3.19 8.31 -6.08
CA GLN A 96 -3.19 9.30 -5.01
C GLN A 96 -2.34 8.82 -3.83
N LEU A 97 -2.48 7.56 -3.47
CA LEU A 97 -1.70 6.99 -2.37
C LEU A 97 -0.20 6.98 -2.69
N GLN A 98 0.16 6.66 -3.93
CA GLN A 98 1.55 6.60 -4.36
C GLN A 98 2.28 7.92 -4.14
N GLN A 99 1.60 9.04 -4.26
CA GLN A 99 2.20 10.35 -4.02
C GLN A 99 2.71 10.51 -2.59
N PHE A 100 2.11 9.81 -1.65
CA PHE A 100 2.51 9.85 -0.26
C PHE A 100 3.56 8.79 0.09
N LEU A 101 3.62 7.73 -0.68
CA LEU A 101 4.56 6.63 -0.43
C LEU A 101 5.90 6.83 -1.13
N GLY A 102 5.86 7.51 -2.23
CA GLY A 102 7.06 7.81 -3.02
C GLY A 102 7.78 9.08 -2.57
#